data_e0fceee8a1bdaa79c5145b34ab6972ca
#
_entry.id   e0fceee8a1bdaa79c5145b34ab6972ca
#
_cell.length_a   1.000
_cell.length_b   1.000
_cell.length_c   1.000
_cell.angle_alpha   90.00
_cell.angle_beta   90.00
_cell.angle_gamma   90.00
#
_symmetry.space_group_name_H-M   'P 1'
#
loop_
_entity.id
_entity.type
_entity.pdbx_description
1 polymer ?
#
loop_
_entity_poly.entity_id
_entity_poly.type
_entity_poly.pdbx_seq_one_letter_code
_entity_poly.pdbx_strand_id
1 'polypeptide(L)'
;MTEHRPQPHPHVRVAVIGSGFSGLGAAVRLRREGVTDFVVLERADAVGGTWRDNTYPGSACDVPSHLYSFSFAPHPDWPRSFSGHEDIRRYLEHVTDTFRLRPHLRLRHEVTRARWDEDRLHWRLETTGGTLTADLVVSATGPLSDPSVPQVPGLDTFPGEVFHSARWNHEHDLRGARVAVVGTGASAVQFVPEIQPRVARLTLFQRTPPWVLPRADREIGAAERRLHRTLPFTLRLRRSALWGVRELQTHAFTRWPGELALVERSARRHLARAVADPALRARLTPDYRIGCKRILLSNAYYPALVRPNVHVTGALAEVRGSTLIAADGTATEADTLVFGTGFRVTDLPIADRVVGLGGRTLARSWQDGMHALRGTTATGFPNWLTLIGPNTGLGNSSMILIIESQLNYLADFLRRLRTLGGRVALTPRADAVDAWNATLQRRLARTVWNTGGCRSWYLDAQGRNTTVWPGTTSGFRAATRRVDLGEYEVLRPARTSPAGPAGAPRAAAQLP
;
A
#
# COMPACT_ATOMS: atom_id res chain seq x y z
N MET A 1 -19.33 21.72 -42.37
CA MET A 1 -18.50 21.17 -41.25
C MET A 1 -19.42 21.11 -40.01
N THR A 2 -19.96 19.95 -39.73
CA THR A 2 -20.82 19.71 -38.56
C THR A 2 -19.94 19.73 -37.32
N GLU A 3 -20.11 20.72 -36.44
CA GLU A 3 -19.47 20.77 -35.13
C GLU A 3 -19.85 19.50 -34.37
N HIS A 4 -18.88 18.62 -34.19
CA HIS A 4 -19.01 17.42 -33.34
C HIS A 4 -19.09 17.90 -31.88
N ARG A 5 -20.31 18.12 -31.38
CA ARG A 5 -20.52 18.33 -29.93
C ARG A 5 -19.99 17.06 -29.21
N PRO A 6 -18.98 17.19 -28.37
CA PRO A 6 -18.46 16.03 -27.62
C PRO A 6 -19.62 15.43 -26.80
N GLN A 7 -19.86 14.13 -26.97
CA GLN A 7 -20.84 13.41 -26.16
C GLN A 7 -20.49 13.59 -24.67
N PRO A 8 -21.45 13.86 -23.79
CA PRO A 8 -21.17 14.01 -22.38
C PRO A 8 -20.60 12.71 -21.84
N HIS A 9 -19.41 12.78 -21.22
CA HIS A 9 -18.81 11.63 -20.55
C HIS A 9 -19.73 11.13 -19.43
N PRO A 10 -19.81 9.80 -19.20
CA PRO A 10 -20.59 9.27 -18.09
C PRO A 10 -20.12 9.88 -16.77
N HIS A 11 -21.06 10.31 -15.96
CA HIS A 11 -20.81 10.91 -14.64
C HIS A 11 -21.22 9.94 -13.54
N VAL A 12 -20.41 9.87 -12.48
CA VAL A 12 -20.72 9.12 -11.27
C VAL A 12 -20.48 9.99 -10.04
N ARG A 13 -21.19 9.75 -8.99
CA ARG A 13 -20.99 10.48 -7.73
C ARG A 13 -19.62 10.18 -7.11
N VAL A 14 -19.18 8.91 -7.13
CA VAL A 14 -17.89 8.52 -6.56
C VAL A 14 -17.16 7.57 -7.51
N ALA A 15 -15.90 7.87 -7.81
CA ALA A 15 -14.98 6.93 -8.44
C ALA A 15 -13.97 6.40 -7.43
N VAL A 16 -13.80 5.08 -7.36
CA VAL A 16 -12.80 4.41 -6.53
C VAL A 16 -11.73 3.83 -7.47
N ILE A 17 -10.45 4.12 -7.22
CA ILE A 17 -9.33 3.64 -8.05
C ILE A 17 -8.62 2.49 -7.34
N GLY A 18 -8.71 1.28 -7.88
CA GLY A 18 -8.15 0.05 -7.34
C GLY A 18 -9.19 -0.83 -6.63
N SER A 19 -9.02 -2.16 -6.75
CA SER A 19 -9.93 -3.18 -6.20
C SER A 19 -9.23 -4.16 -5.24
N GLY A 20 -8.20 -3.69 -4.53
CA GLY A 20 -7.64 -4.37 -3.36
C GLY A 20 -8.50 -4.17 -2.10
N PHE A 21 -7.96 -4.50 -0.92
CA PHE A 21 -8.65 -4.28 0.37
C PHE A 21 -9.22 -2.86 0.49
N SER A 22 -8.44 -1.84 0.19
CA SER A 22 -8.87 -0.44 0.33
C SER A 22 -10.08 -0.13 -0.56
N GLY A 23 -10.04 -0.51 -1.84
CA GLY A 23 -11.10 -0.18 -2.79
C GLY A 23 -12.38 -0.99 -2.57
N LEU A 24 -12.26 -2.29 -2.30
CA LEU A 24 -13.42 -3.11 -1.96
C LEU A 24 -14.05 -2.66 -0.64
N GLY A 25 -13.23 -2.31 0.36
CA GLY A 25 -13.70 -1.71 1.60
C GLY A 25 -14.46 -0.40 1.37
N ALA A 26 -13.93 0.48 0.50
CA ALA A 26 -14.59 1.73 0.13
C ALA A 26 -15.94 1.47 -0.56
N ALA A 27 -16.00 0.54 -1.51
CA ALA A 27 -17.23 0.15 -2.19
C ALA A 27 -18.32 -0.37 -1.23
N VAL A 28 -17.93 -1.25 -0.28
CA VAL A 28 -18.84 -1.71 0.79
C VAL A 28 -19.33 -0.54 1.64
N ARG A 29 -18.42 0.38 2.00
CA ARG A 29 -18.78 1.53 2.82
C ARG A 29 -19.72 2.48 2.09
N LEU A 30 -19.48 2.78 0.82
CA LEU A 30 -20.36 3.61 -0.02
C LEU A 30 -21.79 3.04 -0.05
N ARG A 31 -21.94 1.75 -0.30
CA ARG A 31 -23.26 1.10 -0.26
C ARG A 31 -23.95 1.21 1.09
N ARG A 32 -23.22 1.06 2.19
CA ARG A 32 -23.76 1.23 3.55
C ARG A 32 -24.20 2.66 3.87
N GLU A 33 -23.55 3.65 3.24
CA GLU A 33 -23.95 5.06 3.34
C GLU A 33 -25.06 5.45 2.34
N GLY A 34 -25.64 4.47 1.62
CA GLY A 34 -26.69 4.69 0.63
C GLY A 34 -26.21 5.34 -0.68
N VAL A 35 -24.92 5.33 -0.95
CA VAL A 35 -24.37 5.76 -2.22
C VAL A 35 -24.36 4.57 -3.16
N THR A 36 -25.22 4.60 -4.19
CA THR A 36 -25.32 3.54 -5.22
C THR A 36 -24.70 3.94 -6.55
N ASP A 37 -24.57 5.24 -6.79
CA ASP A 37 -23.94 5.82 -7.98
C ASP A 37 -22.43 5.95 -7.75
N PHE A 38 -21.72 4.83 -7.94
CA PHE A 38 -20.26 4.78 -7.89
C PHE A 38 -19.70 3.71 -8.82
N VAL A 39 -18.42 3.86 -9.15
CA VAL A 39 -17.65 2.89 -9.94
C VAL A 39 -16.33 2.57 -9.24
N VAL A 40 -15.87 1.33 -9.36
CA VAL A 40 -14.51 0.90 -8.95
C VAL A 40 -13.72 0.58 -10.21
N LEU A 41 -12.67 1.33 -10.47
CA LEU A 41 -11.79 1.21 -11.63
C LEU A 41 -10.58 0.36 -11.24
N GLU A 42 -10.37 -0.74 -11.93
CA GLU A 42 -9.25 -1.66 -11.71
C GLU A 42 -8.46 -1.86 -13.00
N ARG A 43 -7.13 -1.70 -12.93
CA ARG A 43 -6.24 -1.87 -14.09
C ARG A 43 -6.15 -3.32 -14.59
N ALA A 44 -6.27 -4.27 -13.68
CA ALA A 44 -6.20 -5.69 -14.02
C ALA A 44 -7.57 -6.29 -14.35
N ASP A 45 -7.58 -7.54 -14.72
CA ASP A 45 -8.76 -8.32 -15.11
C ASP A 45 -9.49 -8.99 -13.95
N ALA A 46 -8.97 -8.86 -12.71
CA ALA A 46 -9.55 -9.41 -11.49
C ALA A 46 -9.36 -8.49 -10.28
N VAL A 47 -10.18 -8.68 -9.25
CA VAL A 47 -10.01 -8.03 -7.95
C VAL A 47 -8.84 -8.64 -7.17
N GLY A 48 -8.35 -7.96 -6.11
CA GLY A 48 -7.38 -8.55 -5.19
C GLY A 48 -6.16 -7.68 -4.89
N GLY A 49 -5.76 -6.77 -5.81
CA GLY A 49 -4.61 -5.88 -5.61
C GLY A 49 -3.34 -6.66 -5.26
N THR A 50 -2.64 -6.29 -4.19
CA THR A 50 -1.40 -6.94 -3.72
C THR A 50 -1.49 -8.48 -3.68
N TRP A 51 -2.62 -9.05 -3.32
CA TRP A 51 -2.81 -10.50 -3.17
C TRP A 51 -3.13 -11.23 -4.47
N ARG A 52 -3.55 -10.49 -5.50
CA ARG A 52 -3.59 -10.97 -6.89
C ARG A 52 -2.21 -10.90 -7.53
N ASP A 53 -1.47 -9.79 -7.31
CA ASP A 53 -0.24 -9.50 -8.04
C ASP A 53 0.99 -10.25 -7.50
N ASN A 54 1.03 -10.56 -6.19
CA ASN A 54 2.17 -11.22 -5.57
C ASN A 54 1.93 -12.73 -5.45
N THR A 55 2.27 -13.44 -6.51
CA THR A 55 2.05 -14.90 -6.66
C THR A 55 3.34 -15.72 -6.53
N TYR A 56 4.44 -15.11 -6.10
CA TYR A 56 5.70 -15.80 -5.91
C TYR A 56 5.56 -16.97 -4.91
N PRO A 57 6.35 -18.05 -5.05
CA PRO A 57 6.29 -19.20 -4.16
C PRO A 57 6.43 -18.80 -2.68
N GLY A 58 5.56 -19.34 -1.83
CA GLY A 58 5.53 -19.02 -0.40
C GLY A 58 4.93 -17.67 -0.02
N SER A 59 4.35 -16.93 -0.97
CA SER A 59 3.69 -15.64 -0.71
C SER A 59 2.57 -15.77 0.31
N ALA A 60 2.73 -15.12 1.46
CA ALA A 60 1.79 -15.20 2.58
C ALA A 60 1.81 -13.92 3.44
N CYS A 61 0.73 -13.71 4.18
CA CYS A 61 0.65 -12.61 5.13
C CYS A 61 1.49 -12.87 6.38
N ASP A 62 2.13 -11.83 6.91
CA ASP A 62 2.87 -11.83 8.17
C ASP A 62 2.04 -11.32 9.36
N VAL A 63 0.75 -11.09 9.13
CA VAL A 63 -0.25 -10.77 10.16
C VAL A 63 -1.17 -11.97 10.35
N PRO A 64 -1.57 -12.30 11.60
CA PRO A 64 -2.49 -13.41 11.84
C PRO A 64 -3.80 -13.27 11.04
N SER A 65 -4.24 -14.37 10.40
CA SER A 65 -5.36 -14.41 9.45
C SER A 65 -6.65 -13.82 10.01
N HIS A 66 -7.00 -14.15 11.27
CA HIS A 66 -8.20 -13.61 11.91
C HIS A 66 -8.15 -12.09 12.14
N LEU A 67 -6.97 -11.47 12.17
CA LEU A 67 -6.82 -10.02 12.22
C LEU A 67 -6.72 -9.40 10.82
N TYR A 68 -6.31 -10.19 9.81
CA TYR A 68 -6.15 -9.74 8.43
C TYR A 68 -7.40 -9.99 7.59
N SER A 69 -8.54 -9.56 8.10
CA SER A 69 -9.85 -9.57 7.44
C SER A 69 -10.64 -8.33 7.87
N PHE A 70 -11.65 -7.94 7.11
CA PHE A 70 -12.54 -6.87 7.52
C PHE A 70 -13.34 -7.24 8.77
N SER A 71 -13.53 -6.28 9.68
CA SER A 71 -14.35 -6.48 10.88
C SER A 71 -15.82 -6.69 10.56
N PHE A 72 -16.28 -6.16 9.42
CA PHE A 72 -17.64 -6.30 8.92
C PHE A 72 -17.85 -7.53 8.01
N ALA A 73 -16.78 -8.24 7.67
CA ALA A 73 -16.78 -9.49 6.91
C ALA A 73 -15.77 -10.47 7.53
N PRO A 74 -16.00 -10.92 8.78
CA PRO A 74 -15.11 -11.86 9.45
C PRO A 74 -15.14 -13.20 8.72
N HIS A 75 -13.98 -13.86 8.61
CA HIS A 75 -13.85 -15.14 7.91
C HIS A 75 -13.46 -16.25 8.89
N PRO A 76 -14.35 -17.21 9.17
CA PRO A 76 -14.08 -18.30 10.11
C PRO A 76 -13.21 -19.41 9.52
N ASP A 77 -13.09 -19.47 8.19
CA ASP A 77 -12.59 -20.62 7.45
C ASP A 77 -11.14 -20.53 7.00
N TRP A 78 -10.36 -19.67 7.62
CA TRP A 78 -8.93 -19.60 7.34
C TRP A 78 -8.27 -20.98 7.55
N PRO A 79 -7.48 -21.49 6.58
CA PRO A 79 -6.82 -22.80 6.72
C PRO A 79 -5.64 -22.75 7.70
N ARG A 80 -4.97 -21.59 7.79
CA ARG A 80 -3.78 -21.38 8.60
C ARG A 80 -3.84 -20.07 9.40
N SER A 81 -3.09 -20.03 10.49
CA SER A 81 -3.00 -18.82 11.33
C SER A 81 -2.31 -17.65 10.62
N PHE A 82 -1.56 -17.91 9.52
CA PHE A 82 -1.01 -16.93 8.58
C PHE A 82 -1.29 -17.41 7.15
N SER A 83 -2.32 -16.88 6.54
CA SER A 83 -2.83 -17.34 5.24
C SER A 83 -1.92 -16.95 4.08
N GLY A 84 -1.88 -17.82 3.08
CA GLY A 84 -1.24 -17.58 1.80
C GLY A 84 -2.00 -16.57 0.93
N HIS A 85 -1.34 -16.11 -0.12
CA HIS A 85 -1.92 -15.12 -1.04
C HIS A 85 -3.24 -15.58 -1.66
N GLU A 86 -3.32 -16.87 -2.03
CA GLU A 86 -4.48 -17.44 -2.69
C GLU A 86 -5.71 -17.45 -1.77
N ASP A 87 -5.54 -17.79 -0.47
CA ASP A 87 -6.63 -17.74 0.50
C ASP A 87 -7.14 -16.32 0.70
N ILE A 88 -6.23 -15.34 0.71
CA ILE A 88 -6.59 -13.93 0.87
C ILE A 88 -7.26 -13.41 -0.40
N ARG A 89 -6.81 -13.81 -1.58
CA ARG A 89 -7.45 -13.49 -2.87
C ARG A 89 -8.90 -14.02 -2.91
N ARG A 90 -9.10 -15.30 -2.56
CA ARG A 90 -10.44 -15.90 -2.45
C ARG A 90 -11.33 -15.18 -1.43
N TYR A 91 -10.75 -14.76 -0.31
CA TYR A 91 -11.47 -13.94 0.67
C TYR A 91 -11.96 -12.61 0.06
N LEU A 92 -11.13 -11.91 -0.72
CA LEU A 92 -11.52 -10.65 -1.38
C LEU A 92 -12.58 -10.87 -2.45
N GLU A 93 -12.53 -11.96 -3.21
CA GLU A 93 -13.58 -12.37 -4.13
C GLU A 93 -14.89 -12.64 -3.38
N HIS A 94 -14.84 -13.41 -2.29
CA HIS A 94 -15.99 -13.66 -1.43
C HIS A 94 -16.61 -12.36 -0.90
N VAL A 95 -15.81 -11.39 -0.47
CA VAL A 95 -16.30 -10.05 -0.06
C VAL A 95 -16.99 -9.35 -1.24
N THR A 96 -16.39 -9.42 -2.43
CA THR A 96 -16.95 -8.82 -3.65
C THR A 96 -18.35 -9.37 -3.94
N ASP A 97 -18.54 -10.68 -3.85
CA ASP A 97 -19.81 -11.36 -4.12
C ASP A 97 -20.83 -11.14 -3.00
N THR A 98 -20.42 -11.33 -1.74
CA THR A 98 -21.28 -11.16 -0.56
C THR A 98 -21.90 -9.76 -0.51
N PHE A 99 -21.10 -8.75 -0.84
CA PHE A 99 -21.56 -7.35 -0.85
C PHE A 99 -22.06 -6.90 -2.23
N ARG A 100 -22.23 -7.81 -3.19
CA ARG A 100 -22.76 -7.54 -4.54
C ARG A 100 -22.06 -6.36 -5.22
N LEU A 101 -20.72 -6.37 -5.24
CA LEU A 101 -19.94 -5.26 -5.79
C LEU A 101 -19.68 -5.38 -7.29
N ARG A 102 -19.87 -6.56 -7.90
CA ARG A 102 -19.55 -6.81 -9.32
C ARG A 102 -20.18 -5.80 -10.30
N PRO A 103 -21.44 -5.36 -10.15
CA PRO A 103 -22.02 -4.36 -11.06
C PRO A 103 -21.31 -3.01 -11.07
N HIS A 104 -20.58 -2.70 -9.99
CA HIS A 104 -19.83 -1.44 -9.85
C HIS A 104 -18.37 -1.56 -10.33
N LEU A 105 -17.87 -2.76 -10.62
CA LEU A 105 -16.49 -2.98 -11.05
C LEU A 105 -16.33 -2.70 -12.55
N ARG A 106 -15.26 -2.00 -12.90
CA ARG A 106 -14.73 -1.85 -14.25
C ARG A 106 -13.30 -2.37 -14.26
N LEU A 107 -13.15 -3.64 -14.63
CA LEU A 107 -11.86 -4.30 -14.78
C LEU A 107 -11.21 -3.87 -16.10
N ARG A 108 -9.86 -3.95 -16.19
CA ARG A 108 -9.07 -3.47 -17.34
C ARG A 108 -9.27 -1.98 -17.64
N HIS A 109 -9.55 -1.20 -16.59
CA HIS A 109 -9.71 0.25 -16.65
C HIS A 109 -8.65 0.92 -15.78
N GLU A 110 -7.43 1.05 -16.34
CA GLU A 110 -6.37 1.80 -15.68
C GLU A 110 -6.64 3.30 -15.78
N VAL A 111 -6.58 4.01 -14.65
CA VAL A 111 -6.64 5.47 -14.66
C VAL A 111 -5.29 6.01 -15.09
N THR A 112 -5.24 6.63 -16.27
CA THR A 112 -4.05 7.22 -16.86
C THR A 112 -3.89 8.68 -16.49
N ARG A 113 -5.00 9.37 -16.21
CA ARG A 113 -5.01 10.76 -15.76
C ARG A 113 -6.26 11.08 -14.96
N ALA A 114 -6.11 11.89 -13.91
CA ALA A 114 -7.21 12.48 -13.14
C ALA A 114 -6.99 13.99 -13.07
N ARG A 115 -7.94 14.80 -13.51
CA ARG A 115 -7.85 16.26 -13.51
C ARG A 115 -9.08 16.87 -12.85
N TRP A 116 -8.85 17.81 -11.94
CA TRP A 116 -9.90 18.62 -11.33
C TRP A 116 -10.41 19.67 -12.32
N ASP A 117 -11.73 19.76 -12.47
CA ASP A 117 -12.44 20.82 -13.19
C ASP A 117 -12.96 21.82 -12.18
N GLU A 118 -12.36 23.02 -12.15
CA GLU A 118 -12.64 24.05 -11.14
C GLU A 118 -14.02 24.68 -11.35
N ASP A 119 -14.46 24.82 -12.62
CA ASP A 119 -15.76 25.41 -12.95
C ASP A 119 -16.92 24.48 -12.60
N ARG A 120 -16.71 23.18 -12.87
CA ARG A 120 -17.72 22.15 -12.66
C ARG A 120 -17.63 21.47 -11.30
N LEU A 121 -16.59 21.73 -10.52
CA LEU A 121 -16.30 21.10 -9.21
C LEU A 121 -16.41 19.58 -9.26
N HIS A 122 -15.74 18.95 -10.23
CA HIS A 122 -15.66 17.52 -10.36
C HIS A 122 -14.31 17.05 -10.92
N TRP A 123 -14.00 15.79 -10.74
CA TRP A 123 -12.86 15.13 -11.36
C TRP A 123 -13.19 14.60 -12.75
N ARG A 124 -12.34 14.85 -13.72
CA ARG A 124 -12.30 14.14 -14.99
C ARG A 124 -11.25 13.05 -14.93
N LEU A 125 -11.66 11.81 -15.17
CA LEU A 125 -10.82 10.62 -15.14
C LEU A 125 -10.69 10.06 -16.55
N GLU A 126 -9.46 9.99 -17.06
CA GLU A 126 -9.12 9.32 -18.31
C GLU A 126 -8.64 7.91 -17.95
N THR A 127 -9.19 6.91 -18.62
CA THR A 127 -8.86 5.50 -18.39
C THR A 127 -8.60 4.79 -19.71
N THR A 128 -7.97 3.61 -19.63
CA THR A 128 -7.80 2.75 -20.83
C THR A 128 -9.12 2.28 -21.44
N GLY A 129 -10.24 2.37 -20.70
CA GLY A 129 -11.59 2.03 -21.17
C GLY A 129 -12.49 3.24 -21.48
N GLY A 130 -11.93 4.46 -21.55
CA GLY A 130 -12.66 5.70 -21.84
C GLY A 130 -12.59 6.73 -20.72
N THR A 131 -13.28 7.84 -20.90
CA THR A 131 -13.30 8.96 -19.94
C THR A 131 -14.60 8.98 -19.15
N LEU A 132 -14.53 9.32 -17.86
CA LEU A 132 -15.68 9.57 -17.00
C LEU A 132 -15.42 10.77 -16.09
N THR A 133 -16.48 11.26 -15.44
CA THR A 133 -16.37 12.32 -14.42
C THR A 133 -16.92 11.85 -13.07
N ALA A 134 -16.40 12.42 -11.97
CA ALA A 134 -16.83 12.07 -10.63
C ALA A 134 -16.80 13.26 -9.67
N ASP A 135 -17.79 13.39 -8.78
CA ASP A 135 -17.78 14.45 -7.76
C ASP A 135 -16.71 14.22 -6.68
N LEU A 136 -16.40 12.95 -6.41
CA LEU A 136 -15.43 12.54 -5.42
C LEU A 136 -14.61 11.35 -5.94
N VAL A 137 -13.32 11.36 -5.67
CA VAL A 137 -12.41 10.24 -5.99
C VAL A 137 -11.81 9.65 -4.73
N VAL A 138 -11.83 8.33 -4.63
CA VAL A 138 -11.14 7.55 -3.60
C VAL A 138 -9.97 6.81 -4.27
N SER A 139 -8.75 7.30 -4.06
CA SER A 139 -7.54 6.61 -4.49
C SER A 139 -7.24 5.46 -3.53
N ALA A 140 -7.43 4.23 -4.00
CA ALA A 140 -7.20 2.98 -3.28
C ALA A 140 -6.12 2.12 -3.98
N THR A 141 -5.16 2.77 -4.62
CA THR A 141 -4.11 2.14 -5.44
C THR A 141 -3.10 1.33 -4.63
N GLY A 142 -2.98 1.65 -3.33
CA GLY A 142 -2.04 1.00 -2.41
C GLY A 142 -0.57 1.31 -2.70
N PRO A 143 0.31 1.23 -1.68
CA PRO A 143 1.74 1.53 -1.83
C PRO A 143 2.58 0.32 -2.31
N LEU A 144 2.02 -0.89 -2.34
CA LEU A 144 2.73 -2.12 -2.72
C LEU A 144 2.22 -2.66 -4.07
N SER A 145 2.16 -1.77 -5.09
CA SER A 145 1.63 -2.09 -6.42
C SER A 145 2.65 -2.00 -7.53
N ASP A 146 3.60 -1.08 -7.42
CA ASP A 146 4.58 -0.82 -8.47
C ASP A 146 5.99 -1.22 -7.99
N PRO A 147 6.65 -2.20 -8.68
CA PRO A 147 7.96 -2.70 -8.32
C PRO A 147 9.05 -1.62 -8.32
N SER A 148 10.00 -1.72 -7.39
CA SER A 148 11.22 -0.92 -7.37
C SER A 148 12.40 -1.76 -7.83
N VAL A 149 12.81 -1.61 -9.08
CA VAL A 149 14.01 -2.27 -9.63
C VAL A 149 15.17 -1.28 -9.55
N PRO A 150 16.30 -1.63 -8.90
CA PRO A 150 17.45 -0.75 -8.84
C PRO A 150 18.10 -0.60 -10.22
N GLN A 151 18.64 0.58 -10.48
CA GLN A 151 19.52 0.79 -11.63
C GLN A 151 20.86 0.14 -11.33
N VAL A 152 21.20 -0.93 -12.05
CA VAL A 152 22.46 -1.64 -11.93
C VAL A 152 23.20 -1.50 -13.26
N PRO A 153 24.44 -0.99 -13.27
CA PRO A 153 25.23 -0.89 -14.50
C PRO A 153 25.31 -2.24 -15.22
N GLY A 154 25.04 -2.24 -16.52
CA GLY A 154 25.11 -3.42 -17.39
C GLY A 154 23.94 -4.41 -17.23
N LEU A 155 22.90 -4.10 -16.46
CA LEU A 155 21.74 -5.00 -16.30
C LEU A 155 21.07 -5.36 -17.63
N ASP A 156 21.07 -4.45 -18.59
CA ASP A 156 20.57 -4.61 -19.94
C ASP A 156 21.37 -5.61 -20.80
N THR A 157 22.61 -5.94 -20.38
CA THR A 157 23.46 -6.94 -21.03
C THR A 157 23.23 -8.37 -20.55
N PHE A 158 22.41 -8.56 -19.49
CA PHE A 158 22.15 -9.88 -18.93
C PHE A 158 21.35 -10.73 -19.92
N PRO A 159 21.88 -11.89 -20.38
CA PRO A 159 21.22 -12.68 -21.41
C PRO A 159 20.13 -13.61 -20.88
N GLY A 160 20.05 -13.80 -19.56
CA GLY A 160 19.10 -14.69 -18.91
C GLY A 160 17.77 -14.02 -18.59
N GLU A 161 16.90 -14.78 -17.93
CA GLU A 161 15.57 -14.28 -17.52
C GLU A 161 15.67 -13.31 -16.33
N VAL A 162 14.99 -12.17 -16.40
CA VAL A 162 14.97 -11.13 -15.36
C VAL A 162 13.53 -10.79 -14.98
N PHE A 163 13.19 -10.97 -13.72
CA PHE A 163 11.87 -10.54 -13.23
C PHE A 163 11.89 -10.08 -11.75
N HIS A 164 10.87 -9.32 -11.40
CA HIS A 164 10.64 -8.89 -10.02
C HIS A 164 9.65 -9.83 -9.31
N SER A 165 9.80 -10.05 -8.00
CA SER A 165 8.90 -10.92 -7.23
C SER A 165 7.42 -10.59 -7.37
N ALA A 166 7.06 -9.30 -7.55
CA ALA A 166 5.68 -8.88 -7.81
C ALA A 166 5.20 -9.11 -9.27
N ARG A 167 6.04 -9.65 -10.11
CA ARG A 167 5.79 -10.05 -11.51
C ARG A 167 6.41 -11.42 -11.73
N TRP A 168 6.11 -12.36 -10.86
CA TRP A 168 6.71 -13.70 -10.90
C TRP A 168 6.39 -14.39 -12.23
N ASN A 169 7.45 -14.83 -12.95
CA ASN A 169 7.27 -15.59 -14.17
C ASN A 169 7.08 -17.08 -13.83
N HIS A 170 5.82 -17.54 -13.85
CA HIS A 170 5.45 -18.92 -13.55
C HIS A 170 5.77 -19.90 -14.70
N GLU A 171 5.99 -19.39 -15.91
CA GLU A 171 6.32 -20.22 -17.08
C GLU A 171 7.82 -20.54 -17.12
N HIS A 172 8.66 -19.76 -16.41
CA HIS A 172 10.09 -19.95 -16.35
C HIS A 172 10.46 -21.04 -15.33
N ASP A 173 11.05 -22.13 -15.81
CA ASP A 173 11.47 -23.24 -14.95
C ASP A 173 12.82 -22.95 -14.29
N LEU A 174 12.83 -22.90 -12.98
CA LEU A 174 14.04 -22.70 -12.17
C LEU A 174 14.82 -23.99 -11.86
N ARG A 175 14.32 -25.17 -12.23
CA ARG A 175 14.97 -26.45 -11.91
C ARG A 175 16.34 -26.56 -12.58
N GLY A 176 17.36 -26.81 -11.76
CA GLY A 176 18.73 -26.93 -12.24
C GLY A 176 19.39 -25.61 -12.68
N ALA A 177 18.70 -24.47 -12.60
CA ALA A 177 19.22 -23.17 -12.97
C ALA A 177 20.15 -22.57 -11.90
N ARG A 178 21.05 -21.68 -12.32
CA ARG A 178 21.82 -20.80 -11.43
C ARG A 178 21.01 -19.52 -11.23
N VAL A 179 20.41 -19.38 -10.05
CA VAL A 179 19.51 -18.26 -9.76
C VAL A 179 20.20 -17.24 -8.87
N ALA A 180 20.19 -15.99 -9.31
CA ALA A 180 20.60 -14.85 -8.52
C ALA A 180 19.35 -14.15 -7.93
N VAL A 181 19.36 -13.88 -6.63
CA VAL A 181 18.30 -13.15 -5.92
C VAL A 181 18.87 -11.84 -5.40
N VAL A 182 18.28 -10.72 -5.78
CA VAL A 182 18.68 -9.39 -5.31
C VAL A 182 17.68 -8.89 -4.28
N GLY A 183 18.15 -8.73 -3.03
CA GLY A 183 17.33 -8.24 -1.93
C GLY A 183 16.97 -9.31 -0.90
N THR A 184 16.73 -8.83 0.32
CA THR A 184 16.48 -9.63 1.53
C THR A 184 15.21 -9.17 2.26
N GLY A 185 14.28 -8.58 1.53
CA GLY A 185 12.98 -8.13 2.06
C GLY A 185 11.99 -9.27 2.30
N ALA A 186 10.75 -8.91 2.66
CA ALA A 186 9.71 -9.88 3.01
C ALA A 186 9.47 -10.93 1.90
N SER A 187 9.48 -10.52 0.64
CA SER A 187 9.29 -11.46 -0.48
C SER A 187 10.44 -12.46 -0.57
N ALA A 188 11.70 -11.99 -0.52
CA ALA A 188 12.87 -12.87 -0.61
C ALA A 188 12.92 -13.87 0.56
N VAL A 189 12.61 -13.45 1.77
CA VAL A 189 12.54 -14.32 2.96
C VAL A 189 11.50 -15.43 2.79
N GLN A 190 10.49 -15.22 1.95
CA GLN A 190 9.45 -16.21 1.66
C GLN A 190 9.79 -17.10 0.48
N PHE A 191 10.20 -16.53 -0.68
CA PHE A 191 10.42 -17.36 -1.86
C PHE A 191 11.80 -18.07 -1.90
N VAL A 192 12.83 -17.55 -1.27
CA VAL A 192 14.17 -18.19 -1.25
C VAL A 192 14.10 -19.62 -0.72
N PRO A 193 13.44 -19.92 0.41
CA PRO A 193 13.29 -21.30 0.88
C PRO A 193 12.53 -22.22 -0.10
N GLU A 194 11.58 -21.68 -0.84
CA GLU A 194 10.73 -22.43 -1.75
C GLU A 194 11.44 -22.81 -3.06
N ILE A 195 12.33 -21.92 -3.56
CA ILE A 195 13.07 -22.17 -4.79
C ILE A 195 14.41 -22.90 -4.53
N GLN A 196 15.02 -22.73 -3.36
CA GLN A 196 16.34 -23.29 -3.02
C GLN A 196 16.48 -24.78 -3.32
N PRO A 197 15.49 -25.66 -3.01
CA PRO A 197 15.63 -27.09 -3.28
C PRO A 197 15.59 -27.47 -4.76
N ARG A 198 15.19 -26.57 -5.65
CA ARG A 198 14.96 -26.85 -7.08
C ARG A 198 16.09 -26.35 -7.95
N VAL A 199 16.88 -25.38 -7.47
CA VAL A 199 17.93 -24.72 -8.25
C VAL A 199 19.29 -25.41 -8.07
N ALA A 200 20.13 -25.41 -9.10
CA ALA A 200 21.48 -25.91 -8.99
C ALA A 200 22.35 -25.04 -8.06
N ARG A 201 22.15 -23.71 -8.16
CA ARG A 201 22.86 -22.73 -7.34
C ARG A 201 21.95 -21.53 -7.08
N LEU A 202 21.96 -21.03 -5.84
CA LEU A 202 21.31 -19.79 -5.46
C LEU A 202 22.34 -18.81 -4.92
N THR A 203 22.46 -17.63 -5.55
CA THR A 203 23.30 -16.53 -5.04
C THR A 203 22.41 -15.42 -4.54
N LEU A 204 22.48 -15.13 -3.24
CA LEU A 204 21.70 -14.07 -2.59
C LEU A 204 22.56 -12.80 -2.47
N PHE A 205 22.22 -11.77 -3.23
CA PHE A 205 22.82 -10.44 -3.14
C PHE A 205 22.17 -9.65 -2.02
N GLN A 206 22.91 -9.43 -0.94
CA GLN A 206 22.44 -8.81 0.29
C GLN A 206 23.12 -7.47 0.53
N ARG A 207 22.36 -6.37 0.45
CA ARG A 207 22.85 -5.05 0.89
C ARG A 207 22.87 -4.91 2.42
N THR A 208 21.82 -5.43 3.07
CA THR A 208 21.65 -5.37 4.52
C THR A 208 20.85 -6.59 4.96
N PRO A 209 21.31 -7.35 5.96
CA PRO A 209 20.55 -8.50 6.47
C PRO A 209 19.26 -8.06 7.18
N PRO A 210 18.16 -8.83 7.10
CA PRO A 210 16.93 -8.54 7.81
C PRO A 210 16.94 -9.15 9.21
N TRP A 211 16.19 -8.54 10.14
CA TRP A 211 15.80 -9.22 11.38
C TRP A 211 14.68 -10.22 11.08
N VAL A 212 14.92 -11.50 11.37
CA VAL A 212 13.94 -12.58 11.18
C VAL A 212 13.66 -13.26 12.53
N LEU A 213 12.38 -13.38 12.85
CA LEU A 213 11.88 -14.11 14.02
C LEU A 213 11.22 -15.42 13.60
N PRO A 214 11.09 -16.39 14.51
CA PRO A 214 10.28 -17.57 14.27
C PRO A 214 8.83 -17.20 13.93
N ARG A 215 8.26 -17.89 12.95
CA ARG A 215 6.85 -17.76 12.57
C ARG A 215 6.03 -18.80 13.31
N ALA A 216 5.16 -18.34 14.22
CA ALA A 216 4.24 -19.21 14.96
C ALA A 216 3.00 -19.55 14.10
N ASP A 217 3.24 -20.12 12.92
CA ASP A 217 2.18 -20.55 12.01
C ASP A 217 1.70 -21.96 12.35
N ARG A 218 0.39 -22.17 12.29
CA ARG A 218 -0.25 -23.46 12.47
C ARG A 218 -1.48 -23.62 11.59
N GLU A 219 -1.86 -24.83 11.33
CA GLU A 219 -3.18 -25.13 10.74
C GLU A 219 -4.31 -24.79 11.73
N ILE A 220 -5.39 -24.28 11.17
CA ILE A 220 -6.64 -24.05 11.91
C ILE A 220 -7.52 -25.26 11.67
N GLY A 221 -7.65 -26.10 12.70
CA GLY A 221 -8.37 -27.37 12.61
C GLY A 221 -9.87 -27.20 12.34
N ALA A 222 -10.51 -28.27 11.84
CA ALA A 222 -11.93 -28.28 11.53
C ALA A 222 -12.82 -27.91 12.73
N ALA A 223 -12.45 -28.35 13.92
CA ALA A 223 -13.19 -28.06 15.15
C ALA A 223 -13.15 -26.55 15.49
N GLU A 224 -11.99 -25.89 15.35
CA GLU A 224 -11.86 -24.44 15.58
C GLU A 224 -12.67 -23.65 14.54
N ARG A 225 -12.59 -24.04 13.26
CA ARG A 225 -13.40 -23.43 12.20
C ARG A 225 -14.90 -23.61 12.44
N ARG A 226 -15.34 -24.82 12.83
CA ARG A 226 -16.74 -25.10 13.21
C ARG A 226 -17.17 -24.23 14.39
N LEU A 227 -16.34 -24.12 15.44
CA LEU A 227 -16.62 -23.25 16.58
C LEU A 227 -16.86 -21.80 16.16
N HIS A 228 -16.00 -21.27 15.30
CA HIS A 228 -16.13 -19.89 14.83
C HIS A 228 -17.34 -19.65 13.91
N ARG A 229 -17.81 -20.68 13.18
CA ARG A 229 -19.05 -20.61 12.39
C ARG A 229 -20.29 -20.66 13.27
N THR A 230 -20.33 -21.58 14.25
CA THR A 230 -21.50 -21.79 15.12
C THR A 230 -21.63 -20.73 16.20
N LEU A 231 -20.50 -20.22 16.70
CA LEU A 231 -20.43 -19.21 17.74
C LEU A 231 -19.58 -18.00 17.27
N PRO A 232 -20.13 -17.11 16.43
CA PRO A 232 -19.36 -16.00 15.82
C PRO A 232 -18.70 -15.04 16.81
N PHE A 233 -19.18 -14.97 18.05
CA PHE A 233 -18.55 -14.15 19.09
C PHE A 233 -17.13 -14.65 19.44
N THR A 234 -16.85 -15.95 19.32
CA THR A 234 -15.51 -16.53 19.56
C THR A 234 -14.48 -16.00 18.60
N LEU A 235 -14.86 -15.82 17.32
CA LEU A 235 -14.02 -15.19 16.31
C LEU A 235 -13.76 -13.71 16.63
N ARG A 236 -14.79 -12.98 17.08
CA ARG A 236 -14.66 -11.58 17.50
C ARG A 236 -13.72 -11.46 18.72
N LEU A 237 -13.85 -12.34 19.70
CA LEU A 237 -12.97 -12.39 20.88
C LEU A 237 -11.52 -12.68 20.46
N ARG A 238 -11.30 -13.68 19.59
CA ARG A 238 -9.97 -14.00 19.04
C ARG A 238 -9.34 -12.81 18.32
N ARG A 239 -10.13 -12.13 17.47
CA ARG A 239 -9.68 -10.92 16.76
C ARG A 239 -9.31 -9.80 17.73
N SER A 240 -10.13 -9.57 18.75
CA SER A 240 -9.88 -8.53 19.77
C SER A 240 -8.63 -8.84 20.61
N ALA A 241 -8.39 -10.09 20.97
CA ALA A 241 -7.19 -10.51 21.68
C ALA A 241 -5.93 -10.27 20.83
N LEU A 242 -5.94 -10.68 19.55
CA LEU A 242 -4.85 -10.44 18.61
C LEU A 242 -4.58 -8.93 18.42
N TRP A 243 -5.64 -8.14 18.29
CA TRP A 243 -5.53 -6.68 18.20
C TRP A 243 -4.91 -6.09 19.46
N GLY A 244 -5.38 -6.48 20.66
CA GLY A 244 -4.87 -5.97 21.94
C GLY A 244 -3.37 -6.25 22.11
N VAL A 245 -2.91 -7.46 21.75
CA VAL A 245 -1.47 -7.81 21.78
C VAL A 245 -0.67 -6.88 20.84
N ARG A 246 -1.17 -6.61 19.62
CA ARG A 246 -0.48 -5.71 18.68
C ARG A 246 -0.47 -4.26 19.15
N GLU A 247 -1.54 -3.80 19.78
CA GLU A 247 -1.60 -2.46 20.40
C GLU A 247 -0.53 -2.30 21.48
N LEU A 248 -0.41 -3.28 22.39
CA LEU A 248 0.64 -3.28 23.42
C LEU A 248 2.04 -3.28 22.81
N GLN A 249 2.29 -4.15 21.82
CA GLN A 249 3.59 -4.22 21.14
C GLN A 249 3.96 -2.88 20.46
N THR A 250 2.98 -2.08 20.01
CA THR A 250 3.25 -0.78 19.37
C THR A 250 4.00 0.17 20.32
N HIS A 251 3.82 0.07 21.62
CA HIS A 251 4.53 0.91 22.59
C HIS A 251 6.04 0.67 22.60
N ALA A 252 6.49 -0.57 22.36
CA ALA A 252 7.91 -0.90 22.24
C ALA A 252 8.58 -0.19 21.04
N PHE A 253 7.84 0.02 19.94
CA PHE A 253 8.36 0.72 18.77
C PHE A 253 8.36 2.25 18.93
N THR A 254 7.45 2.78 19.75
CA THR A 254 7.15 4.22 19.78
C THR A 254 7.58 4.92 21.06
N ARG A 255 7.56 4.25 22.20
CA ARG A 255 7.81 4.85 23.53
C ARG A 255 8.91 4.17 24.33
N TRP A 256 9.02 2.83 24.23
CA TRP A 256 9.93 2.03 25.06
C TRP A 256 10.88 1.16 24.21
N PRO A 257 11.76 1.77 23.42
CA PRO A 257 12.65 1.02 22.53
C PRO A 257 13.60 0.06 23.28
N GLY A 258 13.76 0.19 24.60
CA GLY A 258 14.50 -0.76 25.43
C GLY A 258 13.87 -2.16 25.46
N GLU A 259 12.55 -2.28 25.39
CA GLU A 259 11.85 -3.58 25.33
C GLU A 259 12.19 -4.36 24.06
N LEU A 260 12.55 -3.68 22.98
CA LEU A 260 12.99 -4.31 21.73
C LEU A 260 14.28 -5.13 21.92
N ALA A 261 15.08 -4.87 22.96
CA ALA A 261 16.28 -5.66 23.24
C ALA A 261 15.96 -7.14 23.54
N LEU A 262 14.82 -7.44 24.15
CA LEU A 262 14.37 -8.83 24.36
C LEU A 262 14.00 -9.50 23.04
N VAL A 263 13.33 -8.76 22.15
CA VAL A 263 12.97 -9.23 20.83
C VAL A 263 14.23 -9.47 19.98
N GLU A 264 15.20 -8.57 20.08
CA GLU A 264 16.50 -8.70 19.39
C GLU A 264 17.28 -9.92 19.89
N ARG A 265 17.33 -10.16 21.20
CA ARG A 265 17.94 -11.40 21.75
C ARG A 265 17.26 -12.65 21.21
N SER A 266 15.94 -12.64 21.06
CA SER A 266 15.18 -13.76 20.47
C SER A 266 15.56 -13.97 19.00
N ALA A 267 15.67 -12.91 18.22
CA ALA A 267 16.08 -12.97 16.82
C ALA A 267 17.54 -13.48 16.67
N ARG A 268 18.46 -12.99 17.50
CA ARG A 268 19.85 -13.48 17.54
C ARG A 268 19.94 -14.96 17.91
N ARG A 269 19.14 -15.43 18.87
CA ARG A 269 19.07 -16.86 19.23
C ARG A 269 18.50 -17.69 18.08
N HIS A 270 17.48 -17.19 17.38
CA HIS A 270 16.93 -17.87 16.20
C HIS A 270 17.99 -18.04 15.11
N LEU A 271 18.71 -16.97 14.78
CA LEU A 271 19.83 -17.01 13.84
C LEU A 271 20.93 -17.98 14.29
N ALA A 272 21.38 -17.88 15.54
CA ALA A 272 22.48 -18.72 16.05
C ALA A 272 22.14 -20.22 16.09
N ARG A 273 20.87 -20.57 16.31
CA ARG A 273 20.42 -21.98 16.27
C ARG A 273 20.40 -22.54 14.84
N ALA A 274 20.12 -21.71 13.85
CA ALA A 274 19.98 -22.14 12.46
C ALA A 274 21.30 -22.09 11.69
N VAL A 275 22.25 -21.20 12.08
CA VAL A 275 23.49 -20.93 11.34
C VAL A 275 24.67 -21.21 12.25
N ALA A 276 25.29 -22.39 12.09
CA ALA A 276 26.45 -22.82 12.89
C ALA A 276 27.74 -22.09 12.48
N ASP A 277 27.93 -21.87 11.15
CA ASP A 277 29.10 -21.18 10.61
C ASP A 277 29.18 -19.72 11.14
N PRO A 278 30.27 -19.36 11.85
CA PRO A 278 30.44 -18.02 12.40
C PRO A 278 30.54 -16.92 11.33
N ALA A 279 31.17 -17.22 10.19
CA ALA A 279 31.36 -16.24 9.12
C ALA A 279 30.01 -15.90 8.45
N LEU A 280 29.23 -16.93 8.09
CA LEU A 280 27.89 -16.74 7.56
C LEU A 280 26.96 -16.07 8.59
N ARG A 281 27.04 -16.48 9.86
CA ARG A 281 26.23 -15.87 10.94
C ARG A 281 26.56 -14.39 11.12
N ALA A 282 27.84 -14.00 11.06
CA ALA A 282 28.24 -12.59 11.10
C ALA A 282 27.65 -11.82 9.92
N ARG A 283 27.72 -12.37 8.70
CA ARG A 283 27.14 -11.77 7.48
C ARG A 283 25.63 -11.62 7.54
N LEU A 284 24.92 -12.52 8.24
CA LEU A 284 23.46 -12.51 8.41
C LEU A 284 22.98 -11.74 9.66
N THR A 285 23.89 -11.19 10.46
CA THR A 285 23.54 -10.40 11.65
C THR A 285 23.37 -8.94 11.27
N PRO A 286 22.16 -8.34 11.48
CA PRO A 286 21.94 -6.92 11.25
C PRO A 286 22.77 -6.03 12.19
N ASP A 287 23.26 -4.91 11.67
CA ASP A 287 24.02 -3.87 12.38
C ASP A 287 23.14 -2.72 12.89
N TYR A 288 21.85 -2.79 12.65
CA TYR A 288 20.84 -1.79 13.06
C TYR A 288 19.86 -2.37 14.09
N ARG A 289 19.20 -1.50 14.84
CA ARG A 289 18.22 -1.91 15.86
C ARG A 289 17.03 -2.65 15.27
N ILE A 290 16.62 -3.73 15.94
CA ILE A 290 15.40 -4.46 15.55
C ILE A 290 14.18 -3.52 15.60
N GLY A 291 13.30 -3.64 14.62
CA GLY A 291 12.13 -2.77 14.48
C GLY A 291 12.37 -1.52 13.63
N CYS A 292 13.62 -1.12 13.37
CA CYS A 292 13.93 -0.01 12.44
C CYS A 292 13.38 -0.28 11.03
N LYS A 293 13.49 -1.51 10.56
CA LYS A 293 12.77 -2.06 9.41
C LYS A 293 11.70 -3.04 9.91
N ARG A 294 10.75 -3.40 9.03
CA ARG A 294 9.79 -4.46 9.35
C ARG A 294 10.51 -5.73 9.79
N ILE A 295 10.12 -6.25 10.96
CA ILE A 295 10.61 -7.54 11.45
C ILE A 295 9.94 -8.64 10.64
N LEU A 296 10.73 -9.53 10.04
CA LEU A 296 10.23 -10.60 9.19
C LEU A 296 10.02 -11.89 9.98
N LEU A 297 9.15 -12.77 9.50
CA LEU A 297 8.79 -14.02 10.17
C LEU A 297 9.07 -15.20 9.24
N SER A 298 10.00 -16.08 9.62
CA SER A 298 10.26 -17.32 8.87
C SER A 298 10.96 -18.38 9.72
N ASN A 299 10.54 -19.63 9.58
CA ASN A 299 11.23 -20.79 10.13
C ASN A 299 12.15 -21.44 9.09
N ALA A 300 11.97 -21.14 7.81
CA ALA A 300 12.65 -21.81 6.70
C ALA A 300 13.83 -21.00 6.10
N TYR A 301 13.84 -19.67 6.30
CA TYR A 301 14.81 -18.80 5.64
C TYR A 301 16.26 -19.13 6.01
N TYR A 302 16.62 -19.13 7.28
CA TYR A 302 17.99 -19.46 7.70
C TYR A 302 18.39 -20.92 7.37
N PRO A 303 17.52 -21.93 7.57
CA PRO A 303 17.80 -23.29 7.11
C PRO A 303 18.07 -23.41 5.60
N ALA A 304 17.43 -22.59 4.77
CA ALA A 304 17.72 -22.55 3.33
C ALA A 304 19.10 -21.93 3.05
N LEU A 305 19.50 -20.89 3.79
CA LEU A 305 20.76 -20.19 3.56
C LEU A 305 22.01 -21.00 3.94
N VAL A 306 21.90 -22.04 4.76
CA VAL A 306 23.02 -22.92 5.12
C VAL A 306 23.18 -24.11 4.17
N ARG A 307 22.37 -24.22 3.14
CA ARG A 307 22.47 -25.31 2.15
C ARG A 307 23.69 -25.11 1.25
N PRO A 308 24.35 -26.21 0.82
CA PRO A 308 25.61 -26.15 0.05
C PRO A 308 25.49 -25.39 -1.27
N ASN A 309 24.29 -25.38 -1.89
CA ASN A 309 24.05 -24.71 -3.15
C ASN A 309 23.66 -23.22 -2.98
N VAL A 310 23.72 -22.65 -1.75
CA VAL A 310 23.39 -21.26 -1.49
C VAL A 310 24.64 -20.46 -1.11
N HIS A 311 24.82 -19.32 -1.75
CA HIS A 311 25.88 -18.37 -1.48
C HIS A 311 25.27 -17.00 -1.14
N VAL A 312 25.68 -16.41 0.00
CA VAL A 312 25.29 -15.06 0.40
C VAL A 312 26.47 -14.14 0.13
N THR A 313 26.25 -13.07 -0.63
CA THR A 313 27.29 -12.11 -1.01
C THR A 313 26.85 -10.66 -0.74
N GLY A 314 27.68 -9.67 -1.05
CA GLY A 314 27.38 -8.26 -0.94
C GLY A 314 26.23 -7.81 -1.85
N ALA A 315 25.90 -6.51 -1.86
CA ALA A 315 24.93 -5.96 -2.79
C ALA A 315 25.38 -6.18 -4.24
N LEU A 316 24.43 -6.38 -5.17
CA LEU A 316 24.73 -6.38 -6.60
C LEU A 316 25.22 -4.99 -7.02
N ALA A 317 26.42 -4.91 -7.60
CA ALA A 317 27.07 -3.68 -8.01
C ALA A 317 27.06 -3.50 -9.53
N GLU A 318 27.30 -4.58 -10.29
CA GLU A 318 27.45 -4.54 -11.74
C GLU A 318 27.02 -5.87 -12.37
N VAL A 319 26.60 -5.81 -13.63
CA VAL A 319 26.32 -6.98 -14.49
C VAL A 319 27.20 -6.89 -15.73
N ARG A 320 27.84 -8.01 -16.10
CA ARG A 320 28.64 -8.16 -17.32
C ARG A 320 28.22 -9.44 -18.04
N GLY A 321 27.31 -9.36 -18.99
CA GLY A 321 26.72 -10.56 -19.57
C GLY A 321 26.07 -11.43 -18.50
N SER A 322 26.43 -12.73 -18.44
CA SER A 322 25.93 -13.66 -17.41
C SER A 322 26.62 -13.52 -16.04
N THR A 323 27.70 -12.73 -15.94
CA THR A 323 28.46 -12.54 -14.71
C THR A 323 27.90 -11.39 -13.88
N LEU A 324 27.51 -11.68 -12.65
CA LEU A 324 27.01 -10.72 -11.65
C LEU A 324 28.12 -10.42 -10.64
N ILE A 325 28.43 -9.15 -10.43
CA ILE A 325 29.50 -8.68 -9.57
C ILE A 325 28.89 -8.00 -8.33
N ALA A 326 29.26 -8.51 -7.17
CA ALA A 326 28.83 -7.94 -5.89
C ALA A 326 29.77 -6.82 -5.44
N ALA A 327 29.29 -5.95 -4.54
CA ALA A 327 30.06 -4.86 -3.97
C ALA A 327 31.28 -5.31 -3.12
N ASP A 328 31.32 -6.58 -2.70
CA ASP A 328 32.46 -7.18 -2.02
C ASP A 328 33.48 -7.83 -3.01
N GLY A 329 33.31 -7.61 -4.31
CA GLY A 329 34.16 -8.14 -5.37
C GLY A 329 33.83 -9.57 -5.81
N THR A 330 32.88 -10.23 -5.18
CA THR A 330 32.47 -11.59 -5.55
C THR A 330 31.81 -11.57 -6.93
N ALA A 331 32.33 -12.38 -7.87
CA ALA A 331 31.72 -12.61 -9.18
C ALA A 331 30.98 -13.95 -9.21
N THR A 332 29.82 -14.02 -9.81
CA THR A 332 29.04 -15.26 -9.96
C THR A 332 28.30 -15.28 -11.29
N GLU A 333 28.21 -16.45 -11.90
CA GLU A 333 27.42 -16.71 -13.09
C GLU A 333 25.96 -16.99 -12.68
N ALA A 334 25.00 -16.48 -13.46
CA ALA A 334 23.60 -16.76 -13.29
C ALA A 334 22.88 -16.93 -14.64
N ASP A 335 21.81 -17.73 -14.61
CA ASP A 335 20.89 -17.94 -15.74
C ASP A 335 19.58 -17.17 -15.53
N THR A 336 19.29 -16.82 -14.27
CA THR A 336 18.08 -16.11 -13.88
C THR A 336 18.38 -15.08 -12.78
N LEU A 337 17.81 -13.90 -12.92
CA LEU A 337 17.93 -12.81 -11.96
C LEU A 337 16.55 -12.42 -11.42
N VAL A 338 16.34 -12.61 -10.11
CA VAL A 338 15.09 -12.31 -9.43
C VAL A 338 15.26 -11.12 -8.49
N PHE A 339 14.51 -10.05 -8.73
CA PHE A 339 14.49 -8.88 -7.85
C PHE A 339 13.45 -9.03 -6.74
N GLY A 340 13.91 -9.10 -5.49
CA GLY A 340 13.12 -8.99 -4.26
C GLY A 340 13.33 -7.62 -3.59
N THR A 341 13.34 -6.55 -4.37
CA THR A 341 13.80 -5.21 -3.98
C THR A 341 12.67 -4.28 -3.51
N GLY A 342 11.44 -4.79 -3.44
CA GLY A 342 10.30 -4.06 -2.90
C GLY A 342 9.61 -3.14 -3.91
N PHE A 343 9.00 -2.05 -3.41
CA PHE A 343 8.04 -1.25 -4.16
C PHE A 343 8.37 0.25 -4.05
N ARG A 344 7.81 1.04 -4.96
CA ARG A 344 7.86 2.52 -4.95
C ARG A 344 6.86 3.05 -3.93
N VAL A 345 7.25 3.11 -2.67
CA VAL A 345 6.34 3.43 -1.54
C VAL A 345 6.34 4.92 -1.21
N THR A 346 7.48 5.60 -1.37
CA THR A 346 7.65 7.03 -1.10
C THR A 346 7.54 7.90 -2.35
N ASP A 347 7.31 7.28 -3.49
CA ASP A 347 7.12 7.90 -4.79
C ASP A 347 6.01 7.12 -5.53
N LEU A 348 4.75 7.47 -5.22
CA LEU A 348 3.58 6.76 -5.75
C LEU A 348 3.32 7.16 -7.20
N PRO A 349 3.36 6.24 -8.18
CA PRO A 349 3.18 6.57 -9.60
C PRO A 349 1.86 7.24 -9.94
N ILE A 350 0.82 7.02 -9.14
CA ILE A 350 -0.47 7.70 -9.32
C ILE A 350 -0.35 9.22 -9.12
N ALA A 351 0.62 9.70 -8.31
CA ALA A 351 0.75 11.12 -7.99
C ALA A 351 1.10 11.99 -9.23
N ASP A 352 1.82 11.43 -10.20
CA ASP A 352 2.12 12.11 -11.46
C ASP A 352 0.88 12.30 -12.35
N ARG A 353 -0.11 11.43 -12.19
CA ARG A 353 -1.33 11.36 -12.99
C ARG A 353 -2.46 12.23 -12.45
N VAL A 354 -2.33 12.76 -11.22
CA VAL A 354 -3.37 13.52 -10.53
C VAL A 354 -3.05 15.00 -10.58
N VAL A 355 -3.95 15.79 -11.21
CA VAL A 355 -3.82 17.23 -11.41
C VAL A 355 -4.95 17.93 -10.65
N GLY A 356 -4.61 18.69 -9.63
CA GLY A 356 -5.53 19.45 -8.77
C GLY A 356 -5.72 20.90 -9.22
N LEU A 357 -6.05 21.75 -8.24
CA LEU A 357 -6.25 23.18 -8.42
C LEU A 357 -5.02 23.85 -9.05
N GLY A 358 -5.27 24.84 -9.93
CA GLY A 358 -4.23 25.56 -10.63
C GLY A 358 -3.35 24.68 -11.52
N GLY A 359 -3.80 23.49 -11.91
CA GLY A 359 -3.04 22.57 -12.76
C GLY A 359 -1.84 21.89 -12.08
N ARG A 360 -1.73 21.95 -10.75
CA ARG A 360 -0.61 21.36 -10.00
C ARG A 360 -0.77 19.85 -9.85
N THR A 361 0.28 19.07 -10.15
CA THR A 361 0.26 17.62 -9.92
C THR A 361 0.45 17.28 -8.44
N LEU A 362 -0.08 16.13 -8.02
CA LEU A 362 0.10 15.64 -6.66
C LEU A 362 1.56 15.32 -6.37
N ALA A 363 2.29 14.76 -7.37
CA ALA A 363 3.73 14.53 -7.28
C ALA A 363 4.50 15.83 -7.01
N ARG A 364 4.16 16.93 -7.70
CA ARG A 364 4.77 18.24 -7.44
C ARG A 364 4.42 18.78 -6.05
N SER A 365 3.22 18.52 -5.56
CA SER A 365 2.85 18.89 -4.19
C SER A 365 3.62 18.11 -3.15
N TRP A 366 4.06 16.90 -3.47
CA TRP A 366 4.82 15.99 -2.62
C TRP A 366 6.33 15.97 -2.90
N GLN A 367 6.85 16.91 -3.73
CA GLN A 367 8.28 16.94 -4.09
C GLN A 367 9.21 17.02 -2.86
N ASP A 368 8.75 17.70 -1.81
CA ASP A 368 9.45 17.82 -0.53
C ASP A 368 9.04 16.72 0.48
N GLY A 369 8.50 15.60 0.00
CA GLY A 369 8.04 14.44 0.74
C GLY A 369 6.51 14.37 0.85
N MET A 370 6.01 13.15 0.79
CA MET A 370 4.56 12.91 0.87
C MET A 370 3.98 13.38 2.20
N HIS A 371 2.91 14.14 2.15
CA HIS A 371 2.19 14.64 3.31
C HIS A 371 0.69 14.74 3.02
N ALA A 372 -0.13 14.59 4.04
CA ALA A 372 -1.59 14.68 3.93
C ALA A 372 -2.22 14.95 5.30
N LEU A 373 -3.40 15.55 5.34
CA LEU A 373 -4.19 15.64 6.55
C LEU A 373 -4.74 14.25 6.88
N ARG A 374 -4.42 13.75 8.07
CA ARG A 374 -4.79 12.40 8.56
C ARG A 374 -4.44 11.27 7.60
N GLY A 375 -3.38 11.46 6.79
CA GLY A 375 -2.96 10.48 5.80
C GLY A 375 -4.00 10.22 4.69
N THR A 376 -4.94 11.15 4.48
CA THR A 376 -6.11 10.91 3.61
C THR A 376 -6.33 12.00 2.58
N THR A 377 -6.27 13.28 2.93
CA THR A 377 -6.55 14.40 2.02
C THR A 377 -5.36 15.34 1.87
N ALA A 378 -5.14 15.88 0.67
CA ALA A 378 -4.03 16.78 0.35
C ALA A 378 -4.54 18.15 -0.09
N THR A 379 -3.85 19.24 0.30
CA THR A 379 -4.18 20.62 -0.09
C THR A 379 -4.12 20.79 -1.59
N GLY A 380 -5.14 21.42 -2.14
CA GLY A 380 -5.25 21.66 -3.59
C GLY A 380 -5.81 20.49 -4.40
N PHE A 381 -6.28 19.41 -3.73
CA PHE A 381 -6.92 18.26 -4.37
C PHE A 381 -8.33 18.07 -3.79
N PRO A 382 -9.30 18.88 -4.26
CA PRO A 382 -10.65 18.87 -3.70
C PRO A 382 -11.34 17.52 -3.89
N ASN A 383 -12.08 17.05 -2.88
CA ASN A 383 -12.80 15.77 -2.92
C ASN A 383 -11.95 14.57 -3.39
N TRP A 384 -10.62 14.61 -3.15
CA TRP A 384 -9.69 13.50 -3.38
C TRP A 384 -9.27 12.89 -2.05
N LEU A 385 -9.61 11.62 -1.84
CA LEU A 385 -9.23 10.87 -0.65
C LEU A 385 -8.27 9.74 -1.02
N THR A 386 -7.11 9.68 -0.37
CA THR A 386 -6.14 8.59 -0.54
C THR A 386 -6.26 7.62 0.63
N LEU A 387 -6.56 6.36 0.34
CA LEU A 387 -6.51 5.28 1.33
C LEU A 387 -5.11 4.68 1.36
N ILE A 388 -4.60 4.42 2.56
CA ILE A 388 -3.19 4.06 2.81
C ILE A 388 -2.26 5.15 2.22
N GLY A 389 -2.58 6.40 2.50
CA GLY A 389 -1.75 7.56 2.11
C GLY A 389 -0.59 7.80 3.10
N PRO A 390 0.02 8.99 3.05
CA PRO A 390 1.19 9.34 3.87
C PRO A 390 0.97 9.09 5.36
N ASN A 391 1.97 8.52 6.04
CA ASN A 391 1.99 8.23 7.47
C ASN A 391 0.79 7.40 7.98
N THR A 392 0.38 6.42 7.20
CA THR A 392 -0.65 5.44 7.60
C THR A 392 -0.11 4.02 7.77
N GLY A 393 1.11 3.76 7.34
CA GLY A 393 1.78 2.46 7.46
C GLY A 393 1.94 2.00 8.90
N LEU A 394 1.95 0.69 9.13
CA LEU A 394 2.13 0.08 10.45
C LEU A 394 3.37 -0.81 10.48
N GLY A 395 4.17 -0.67 11.53
CA GLY A 395 5.36 -1.50 11.73
C GLY A 395 5.05 -2.94 12.18
N ASN A 396 3.92 -3.17 12.87
CA ASN A 396 3.66 -4.44 13.57
C ASN A 396 2.20 -4.94 13.58
N SER A 397 1.26 -4.22 12.95
CA SER A 397 -0.17 -4.57 13.00
C SER A 397 -0.81 -4.68 11.62
N SER A 398 -2.13 -4.91 11.58
CA SER A 398 -2.89 -5.09 10.34
C SER A 398 -3.24 -3.75 9.68
N MET A 399 -2.86 -3.58 8.44
CA MET A 399 -3.25 -2.42 7.62
C MET A 399 -4.76 -2.30 7.44
N ILE A 400 -5.51 -3.40 7.60
CA ILE A 400 -6.97 -3.37 7.49
C ILE A 400 -7.60 -2.49 8.58
N LEU A 401 -7.00 -2.40 9.76
CA LEU A 401 -7.46 -1.50 10.83
C LEU A 401 -7.32 -0.01 10.45
N ILE A 402 -6.25 0.32 9.74
CA ILE A 402 -6.05 1.66 9.17
C ILE A 402 -7.08 1.93 8.06
N ILE A 403 -7.23 0.98 7.13
CA ILE A 403 -8.23 1.07 6.07
C ILE A 403 -9.61 1.33 6.67
N GLU A 404 -10.07 0.52 7.61
CA GLU A 404 -11.37 0.68 8.25
C GLU A 404 -11.54 2.04 8.96
N SER A 405 -10.46 2.57 9.52
CA SER A 405 -10.46 3.90 10.12
C SER A 405 -10.65 4.99 9.06
N GLN A 406 -9.95 4.89 7.93
CA GLN A 406 -10.11 5.79 6.79
C GLN A 406 -11.48 5.62 6.09
N LEU A 407 -12.06 4.42 6.07
CA LEU A 407 -13.44 4.20 5.58
C LEU A 407 -14.47 4.92 6.45
N ASN A 408 -14.25 4.99 7.76
CA ASN A 408 -15.09 5.79 8.65
C ASN A 408 -14.93 7.29 8.37
N TYR A 409 -13.70 7.74 8.09
CA TYR A 409 -13.44 9.12 7.68
C TYR A 409 -14.12 9.47 6.35
N LEU A 410 -14.04 8.58 5.34
CA LEU A 410 -14.75 8.70 4.07
C LEU A 410 -16.28 8.86 4.29
N ALA A 411 -16.86 8.03 5.15
CA ALA A 411 -18.29 8.12 5.45
C ALA A 411 -18.68 9.46 6.09
N ASP A 412 -17.87 9.96 7.02
CA ASP A 412 -18.11 11.27 7.63
C ASP A 412 -17.90 12.40 6.62
N PHE A 413 -16.89 12.29 5.74
CA PHE A 413 -16.64 13.24 4.64
C PHE A 413 -17.85 13.35 3.71
N LEU A 414 -18.43 12.22 3.31
CA LEU A 414 -19.66 12.19 2.50
C LEU A 414 -20.85 12.82 3.22
N ARG A 415 -20.99 12.60 4.54
CA ARG A 415 -22.05 13.23 5.34
C ARG A 415 -21.87 14.74 5.40
N ARG A 416 -20.63 15.25 5.57
CA ARG A 416 -20.32 16.68 5.55
C ARG A 416 -20.67 17.31 4.22
N LEU A 417 -20.28 16.69 3.09
CA LEU A 417 -20.69 17.17 1.76
C LEU A 417 -22.21 17.26 1.62
N ARG A 418 -22.94 16.25 2.11
CA ARG A 418 -24.43 16.26 2.09
C ARG A 418 -25.00 17.40 2.95
N THR A 419 -24.45 17.62 4.14
CA THR A 419 -24.92 18.69 5.06
C THR A 419 -24.67 20.08 4.50
N LEU A 420 -23.57 20.30 3.79
CA LEU A 420 -23.26 21.58 3.16
C LEU A 420 -24.20 21.94 2.00
N GLY A 421 -24.83 20.92 1.41
CA GLY A 421 -25.83 21.07 0.34
C GLY A 421 -25.25 21.64 -0.96
N GLY A 422 -26.00 21.48 -2.05
CA GLY A 422 -25.60 21.97 -3.36
C GLY A 422 -24.32 21.28 -3.92
N ARG A 423 -23.74 21.86 -4.97
CA ARG A 423 -22.47 21.42 -5.52
C ARG A 423 -21.34 22.07 -4.71
N VAL A 424 -20.62 21.27 -3.95
CA VAL A 424 -19.51 21.72 -3.08
C VAL A 424 -18.35 20.74 -3.15
N ALA A 425 -17.15 21.26 -2.93
CA ALA A 425 -15.96 20.42 -2.75
C ALA A 425 -15.18 20.89 -1.52
N LEU A 426 -14.50 19.96 -0.88
CA LEU A 426 -13.66 20.19 0.29
C LEU A 426 -12.20 19.94 -0.07
N THR A 427 -11.33 20.91 0.18
CA THR A 427 -9.88 20.74 0.15
C THR A 427 -9.32 21.09 1.54
N PRO A 428 -8.36 20.32 2.10
CA PRO A 428 -7.82 20.67 3.40
C PRO A 428 -6.98 21.95 3.30
N ARG A 429 -7.06 22.77 4.33
CA ARG A 429 -6.28 24.00 4.46
C ARG A 429 -4.80 23.66 4.61
N ALA A 430 -3.92 24.45 4.01
CA ALA A 430 -2.47 24.24 4.06
C ALA A 430 -1.95 24.24 5.50
N ASP A 431 -2.36 25.23 6.32
CA ASP A 431 -1.96 25.34 7.72
C ASP A 431 -2.39 24.13 8.57
N ALA A 432 -3.54 23.55 8.31
CA ALA A 432 -4.00 22.33 9.00
C ALA A 432 -3.17 21.10 8.60
N VAL A 433 -2.83 20.96 7.31
CA VAL A 433 -1.96 19.90 6.81
C VAL A 433 -0.56 20.04 7.43
N ASP A 434 0.01 21.24 7.45
CA ASP A 434 1.34 21.50 7.98
C ASP A 434 1.42 21.23 9.48
N ALA A 435 0.45 21.72 10.26
CA ALA A 435 0.38 21.48 11.71
C ALA A 435 0.26 19.99 12.05
N TRP A 436 -0.57 19.25 11.29
CA TRP A 436 -0.70 17.81 11.42
C TRP A 436 0.63 17.09 11.16
N ASN A 437 1.26 17.36 10.02
CA ASN A 437 2.50 16.70 9.63
C ASN A 437 3.67 17.08 10.54
N ALA A 438 3.80 18.33 10.96
CA ALA A 438 4.79 18.75 11.95
C ALA A 438 4.64 17.96 13.27
N THR A 439 3.40 17.74 13.71
CA THR A 439 3.14 16.93 14.90
C THR A 439 3.55 15.48 14.71
N LEU A 440 3.27 14.87 13.54
CA LEU A 440 3.70 13.53 13.21
C LEU A 440 5.23 13.40 13.19
N GLN A 441 5.94 14.32 12.54
CA GLN A 441 7.40 14.27 12.46
C GLN A 441 8.05 14.40 13.85
N ARG A 442 7.55 15.28 14.74
CA ARG A 442 8.03 15.33 16.14
C ARG A 442 7.86 14.00 16.87
N ARG A 443 6.76 13.28 16.65
CA ARG A 443 6.52 11.95 17.25
C ARG A 443 7.43 10.90 16.64
N LEU A 444 7.60 10.89 15.31
CA LEU A 444 8.42 9.95 14.56
C LEU A 444 9.90 10.06 14.93
N ALA A 445 10.40 11.27 15.17
CA ALA A 445 11.79 11.51 15.55
C ALA A 445 12.26 10.69 16.77
N ARG A 446 11.34 10.27 17.65
CA ARG A 446 11.63 9.50 18.87
C ARG A 446 11.41 7.99 18.71
N THR A 447 10.93 7.54 17.56
CA THR A 447 10.62 6.13 17.32
C THR A 447 11.83 5.36 16.82
N VAL A 448 11.82 4.04 16.99
CA VAL A 448 12.88 3.18 16.46
C VAL A 448 13.01 3.26 14.94
N TRP A 449 11.96 3.61 14.23
CA TRP A 449 11.98 3.76 12.77
C TRP A 449 12.89 4.88 12.30
N ASN A 450 13.07 5.93 13.11
CA ASN A 450 13.96 7.06 12.82
C ASN A 450 15.30 6.97 13.55
N THR A 451 15.34 6.36 14.75
CA THR A 451 16.54 6.32 15.60
C THR A 451 17.32 5.00 15.51
N GLY A 452 16.79 4.00 14.81
CA GLY A 452 17.34 2.64 14.80
C GLY A 452 18.56 2.42 13.92
N GLY A 453 19.08 3.44 13.20
CA GLY A 453 20.32 3.37 12.42
C GLY A 453 20.20 2.65 11.07
N CYS A 454 19.00 2.43 10.54
CA CYS A 454 18.81 1.75 9.25
C CYS A 454 18.35 2.70 8.14
N ARG A 455 18.72 2.38 6.89
CA ARG A 455 18.05 2.93 5.71
C ARG A 455 16.86 2.02 5.35
N SER A 456 15.66 2.50 5.53
CA SER A 456 14.42 1.75 5.24
C SER A 456 13.55 2.49 4.23
N TRP A 457 12.65 1.77 3.57
CA TRP A 457 11.62 2.33 2.71
C TRP A 457 10.56 3.17 3.47
N TYR A 458 10.68 3.27 4.78
CA TYR A 458 9.89 4.19 5.60
C TYR A 458 10.31 5.64 5.41
N LEU A 459 11.58 5.86 5.02
CA LEU A 459 12.17 7.18 4.87
C LEU A 459 12.23 7.58 3.41
N ASP A 460 11.94 8.85 3.13
CA ASP A 460 12.15 9.44 1.81
C ASP A 460 13.66 9.74 1.56
N ALA A 461 13.97 10.29 0.40
CA ALA A 461 15.36 10.62 0.03
C ALA A 461 16.01 11.65 0.96
N GLN A 462 15.22 12.46 1.66
CA GLN A 462 15.66 13.46 2.63
C GLN A 462 15.72 12.91 4.07
N GLY A 463 15.43 11.63 4.27
CA GLY A 463 15.45 10.96 5.58
C GLY A 463 14.22 11.22 6.44
N ARG A 464 13.15 11.82 5.90
CA ARG A 464 11.89 12.01 6.62
C ARG A 464 11.04 10.75 6.54
N ASN A 465 10.38 10.42 7.62
CA ASN A 465 9.46 9.29 7.65
C ASN A 465 8.07 9.72 7.16
N THR A 466 7.80 9.45 5.89
CA THR A 466 6.53 9.77 5.24
C THR A 466 5.56 8.59 5.18
N THR A 467 5.94 7.44 5.73
CA THR A 467 5.21 6.18 5.54
C THR A 467 4.49 5.71 6.80
N VAL A 468 5.15 5.72 7.96
CA VAL A 468 4.66 5.03 9.16
C VAL A 468 3.86 5.96 10.07
N TRP A 469 2.76 5.42 10.63
CA TRP A 469 1.99 6.06 11.69
C TRP A 469 2.69 5.91 13.05
N PRO A 470 3.00 7.00 13.77
CA PRO A 470 3.73 6.95 15.04
C PRO A 470 2.81 6.70 16.25
N GLY A 471 2.01 5.65 16.22
CA GLY A 471 1.10 5.35 17.30
C GLY A 471 0.31 4.06 17.13
N THR A 472 -0.61 3.83 18.05
CA THR A 472 -1.52 2.70 18.05
C THR A 472 -2.58 2.83 16.96
N THR A 473 -3.19 1.72 16.55
CA THR A 473 -4.29 1.75 15.58
C THR A 473 -5.55 2.38 16.18
N SER A 474 -5.75 2.24 17.49
CA SER A 474 -6.80 2.96 18.24
C SER A 474 -6.59 4.47 18.21
N GLY A 475 -5.35 4.95 18.35
CA GLY A 475 -5.00 6.35 18.22
C GLY A 475 -5.28 6.91 16.82
N PHE A 476 -4.96 6.13 15.77
CA PHE A 476 -5.30 6.51 14.38
C PHE A 476 -6.82 6.58 14.17
N ARG A 477 -7.54 5.57 14.67
CA ARG A 477 -9.02 5.55 14.62
C ARG A 477 -9.65 6.74 15.33
N ALA A 478 -9.10 7.15 16.46
CA ALA A 478 -9.57 8.35 17.17
C ALA A 478 -9.32 9.63 16.33
N ALA A 479 -8.12 9.76 15.76
CA ALA A 479 -7.74 10.90 14.94
C ALA A 479 -8.54 11.03 13.63
N THR A 480 -9.01 9.90 13.08
CA THR A 480 -9.80 9.84 11.83
C THR A 480 -11.30 9.65 12.07
N ARG A 481 -11.78 9.84 13.31
CA ARG A 481 -13.19 9.57 13.66
C ARG A 481 -14.15 10.52 12.99
N ARG A 482 -13.77 11.79 12.80
CA ARG A 482 -14.60 12.86 12.25
C ARG A 482 -13.79 13.76 11.33
N VAL A 483 -14.48 14.32 10.34
CA VAL A 483 -13.99 15.44 9.53
C VAL A 483 -14.32 16.72 10.26
N ASP A 484 -13.29 17.48 10.59
CA ASP A 484 -13.43 18.84 11.15
C ASP A 484 -13.46 19.84 9.98
N LEU A 485 -14.62 20.46 9.74
CA LEU A 485 -14.78 21.44 8.66
C LEU A 485 -13.90 22.69 8.86
N GLY A 486 -13.46 22.99 10.08
CA GLY A 486 -12.50 24.07 10.36
C GLY A 486 -11.12 23.83 9.74
N GLU A 487 -10.78 22.59 9.42
CA GLU A 487 -9.53 22.21 8.74
C GLU A 487 -9.65 22.22 7.21
N TYR A 488 -10.83 22.57 6.66
CA TYR A 488 -11.11 22.52 5.23
C TYR A 488 -11.58 23.87 4.69
N GLU A 489 -11.25 24.12 3.45
CA GLU A 489 -11.89 25.13 2.61
C GLU A 489 -13.05 24.49 1.87
N VAL A 490 -14.16 25.22 1.80
CA VAL A 490 -15.38 24.82 1.09
C VAL A 490 -15.43 25.55 -0.25
N LEU A 491 -15.18 24.83 -1.33
CA LEU A 491 -15.30 25.39 -2.68
C LEU A 491 -16.76 25.32 -3.16
N ARG A 492 -17.19 26.38 -3.82
CA ARG A 492 -18.52 26.48 -4.45
C ARG A 492 -18.36 26.95 -5.89
N PRO A 493 -19.28 26.61 -6.82
CA PRO A 493 -19.27 27.16 -8.17
C PRO A 493 -19.27 28.69 -8.13
N ALA A 494 -18.55 29.31 -9.05
CA ALA A 494 -18.66 30.76 -9.23
C ALA A 494 -20.15 31.11 -9.44
N ARG A 495 -20.65 32.12 -8.73
CA ARG A 495 -22.01 32.65 -8.98
C ARG A 495 -22.01 33.17 -10.40
N THR A 496 -22.73 32.50 -11.31
CA THR A 496 -23.06 33.09 -12.60
C THR A 496 -23.94 34.30 -12.25
N SER A 497 -23.38 35.50 -12.41
CA SER A 497 -24.23 36.72 -12.37
C SER A 497 -25.32 36.52 -13.42
N PRO A 498 -26.62 36.74 -13.08
CA PRO A 498 -27.64 36.72 -14.10
C PRO A 498 -27.26 37.77 -15.14
N ALA A 499 -27.22 37.35 -16.41
CA ALA A 499 -27.03 38.27 -17.53
C ALA A 499 -28.07 39.37 -17.36
N GLY A 500 -27.59 40.59 -17.16
CA GLY A 500 -28.48 41.77 -17.10
C GLY A 500 -29.37 41.80 -18.35
N PRO A 501 -30.61 42.27 -18.22
CA PRO A 501 -31.53 42.32 -19.36
C PRO A 501 -30.87 43.08 -20.52
N ALA A 502 -30.80 42.43 -21.67
CA ALA A 502 -30.31 43.03 -22.88
C ALA A 502 -31.03 44.37 -23.13
N GLY A 503 -30.25 45.44 -23.13
CA GLY A 503 -30.79 46.79 -23.34
C GLY A 503 -31.64 46.84 -24.61
N ALA A 504 -32.88 47.27 -24.46
CA ALA A 504 -33.77 47.53 -25.56
C ALA A 504 -33.14 48.55 -26.55
N PRO A 505 -33.29 48.38 -27.86
CA PRO A 505 -32.74 49.31 -28.81
C PRO A 505 -33.41 50.69 -28.64
N ARG A 506 -32.62 51.74 -28.38
CA ARG A 506 -33.06 53.11 -28.41
C ARG A 506 -33.59 53.44 -29.81
N ALA A 507 -34.88 53.74 -29.91
CA ALA A 507 -35.48 54.30 -31.11
C ALA A 507 -34.83 55.65 -31.43
N ALA A 508 -34.34 55.79 -32.65
CA ALA A 508 -33.85 57.05 -33.18
C ALA A 508 -35.04 58.04 -33.32
N ALA A 509 -35.02 59.11 -32.57
CA ALA A 509 -35.94 60.24 -32.76
C ALA A 509 -35.48 60.98 -34.02
N GLN A 510 -36.32 60.99 -35.04
CA GLN A 510 -36.23 61.97 -36.14
C GLN A 510 -36.80 63.30 -35.62
N LEU A 511 -36.06 64.36 -35.80
CA LEU A 511 -36.50 65.73 -35.63
C LEU A 511 -36.78 66.35 -37.03
N PRO A 512 -37.74 67.32 -37.14
CA PRO A 512 -38.28 67.82 -38.38
C PRO A 512 -37.36 68.72 -39.18
#